data_d7b6491fcf120912e3aa7dc8ba4a5feb
#
_entry.id   d7b6491fcf120912e3aa7dc8ba4a5feb
#
_cell.length_a   1.000
_cell.length_b   1.000
_cell.length_c   1.000
_cell.angle_alpha   90.00
_cell.angle_beta   90.00
_cell.angle_gamma   90.00
#
_symmetry.space_group_name_H-M   'P 1'
#
loop_
_entity.id
_entity.type
_entity.pdbx_description
1 polymer ?
#
loop_
_entity_poly.entity_id
_entity_poly.type
_entity_poly.pdbx_seq_one_letter_code
_entity_poly.pdbx_strand_id
1 'polypeptide(L)'
;MDKEKLNETFALAFQNHQKNNFKIAENLYKKILKINPNHFESIFLLGGLSAQTKNFDLAKKLTQKAIQIKPDHANAHYNLGIVFYKLGEFQKAKNCYEKAVQIKPNHIDAHCGIGKCLEKLNHIYEAKKYYEKTLNLDSNHRKTCESYGIILLKLNQHSKALTYLRKGSGFIRFTEKNLKII
;
A
#
# COMPACT_ATOMS: atom_id res chain seq x y z
N MET A 1 12.16 13.65 -28.89
CA MET A 1 11.23 14.49 -28.06
C MET A 1 12.14 15.27 -27.14
N ASP A 2 12.07 16.57 -27.20
CA ASP A 2 12.82 17.43 -26.31
C ASP A 2 12.34 17.29 -24.86
N LYS A 3 13.09 17.86 -23.92
CA LYS A 3 12.83 17.72 -22.47
C LYS A 3 11.47 18.35 -22.09
N GLU A 4 11.07 19.42 -22.75
CA GLU A 4 9.81 20.14 -22.51
C GLU A 4 8.61 19.24 -22.86
N LYS A 5 8.59 18.68 -24.05
CA LYS A 5 7.53 17.75 -24.49
C LYS A 5 7.46 16.48 -23.67
N LEU A 6 8.59 16.01 -23.09
CA LEU A 6 8.60 14.87 -22.16
C LEU A 6 7.91 15.25 -20.86
N ASN A 7 8.17 16.44 -20.31
CA ASN A 7 7.53 16.94 -19.09
C ASN A 7 6.02 17.15 -19.29
N GLU A 8 5.60 17.71 -20.40
CA GLU A 8 4.17 17.84 -20.75
C GLU A 8 3.47 16.48 -20.83
N THR A 9 4.11 15.51 -21.52
CA THR A 9 3.57 14.14 -21.61
C THR A 9 3.44 13.50 -20.24
N PHE A 10 4.42 13.74 -19.34
CA PHE A 10 4.37 13.22 -17.97
C PHE A 10 3.25 13.90 -17.16
N ALA A 11 3.10 15.21 -17.23
CA ALA A 11 2.03 15.94 -16.57
C ALA A 11 0.65 15.44 -17.01
N LEU A 12 0.45 15.23 -18.31
CA LEU A 12 -0.79 14.67 -18.85
C LEU A 12 -1.03 13.23 -18.38
N ALA A 13 0.02 12.40 -18.31
CA ALA A 13 -0.08 11.04 -17.79
C ALA A 13 -0.51 11.04 -16.33
N PHE A 14 0.10 11.89 -15.50
CA PHE A 14 -0.21 12.02 -14.09
C PHE A 14 -1.64 12.51 -13.85
N GLN A 15 -2.08 13.54 -14.61
CA GLN A 15 -3.46 14.04 -14.55
C GLN A 15 -4.49 12.95 -14.89
N ASN A 16 -4.24 12.17 -15.93
CA ASN A 16 -5.13 11.06 -16.30
C ASN A 16 -5.13 9.97 -15.23
N HIS A 17 -3.98 9.69 -14.61
CA HIS A 17 -3.91 8.75 -13.49
C HIS A 17 -4.78 9.21 -12.32
N GLN A 18 -4.71 10.49 -11.95
CA GLN A 18 -5.54 11.08 -10.87
C GLN A 18 -7.04 11.02 -11.19
N LYS A 19 -7.42 11.16 -12.46
CA LYS A 19 -8.81 11.05 -12.94
C LYS A 19 -9.28 9.61 -13.13
N ASN A 20 -8.48 8.60 -12.75
CA ASN A 20 -8.73 7.18 -12.97
C ASN A 20 -8.84 6.76 -14.46
N ASN A 21 -8.36 7.58 -15.38
CA ASN A 21 -8.24 7.25 -16.81
C ASN A 21 -7.02 6.34 -17.03
N PHE A 22 -7.02 5.17 -16.40
CA PHE A 22 -5.84 4.29 -16.25
C PHE A 22 -5.24 3.87 -17.59
N LYS A 23 -6.06 3.58 -18.59
CA LYS A 23 -5.58 3.18 -19.92
C LYS A 23 -4.79 4.28 -20.62
N ILE A 24 -5.27 5.53 -20.52
CA ILE A 24 -4.59 6.70 -21.11
C ILE A 24 -3.28 6.95 -20.36
N ALA A 25 -3.31 6.95 -19.02
CA ALA A 25 -2.13 7.13 -18.19
C ALA A 25 -1.05 6.09 -18.48
N GLU A 26 -1.44 4.81 -18.57
CA GLU A 26 -0.55 3.69 -18.90
C GLU A 26 0.16 3.90 -20.25
N ASN A 27 -0.60 4.26 -21.29
CA ASN A 27 -0.05 4.50 -22.62
C ASN A 27 0.95 5.67 -22.63
N LEU A 28 0.63 6.75 -21.91
CA LEU A 28 1.50 7.91 -21.81
C LEU A 28 2.80 7.60 -21.04
N TYR A 29 2.72 6.91 -19.91
CA TYR A 29 3.92 6.46 -19.19
C TYR A 29 4.77 5.53 -20.06
N LYS A 30 4.17 4.58 -20.77
CA LYS A 30 4.89 3.70 -21.71
C LYS A 30 5.56 4.49 -22.84
N LYS A 31 4.90 5.53 -23.35
CA LYS A 31 5.49 6.42 -24.38
C LYS A 31 6.74 7.14 -23.85
N ILE A 32 6.70 7.64 -22.60
CA ILE A 32 7.86 8.24 -21.94
C ILE A 32 8.98 7.21 -21.80
N LEU A 33 8.68 5.99 -21.36
CA LEU A 33 9.67 4.95 -21.12
C LEU A 33 10.30 4.38 -22.42
N LYS A 34 9.67 4.54 -23.57
CA LYS A 34 10.29 4.27 -24.89
C LYS A 34 11.40 5.26 -25.21
N ILE A 35 11.30 6.49 -24.73
CA ILE A 35 12.27 7.57 -25.01
C ILE A 35 13.34 7.63 -23.91
N ASN A 36 12.91 7.57 -22.66
CA ASN A 36 13.77 7.53 -21.49
C ASN A 36 13.45 6.29 -20.65
N PRO A 37 14.09 5.14 -20.90
CA PRO A 37 13.82 3.89 -20.21
C PRO A 37 14.06 3.93 -18.70
N ASN A 38 14.80 4.94 -18.21
CA ASN A 38 15.15 5.10 -16.80
C ASN A 38 14.45 6.31 -16.15
N HIS A 39 13.38 6.84 -16.77
CA HIS A 39 12.59 7.91 -16.16
C HIS A 39 11.89 7.40 -14.90
N PHE A 40 12.48 7.69 -13.74
CA PHE A 40 12.10 7.12 -12.45
C PHE A 40 10.60 7.32 -12.16
N GLU A 41 10.11 8.55 -12.29
CA GLU A 41 8.74 8.92 -11.95
C GLU A 41 7.72 8.12 -12.77
N SER A 42 7.99 7.93 -14.07
CA SER A 42 7.13 7.12 -14.94
C SER A 42 7.17 5.64 -14.60
N ILE A 43 8.34 5.09 -14.25
CA ILE A 43 8.49 3.69 -13.80
C ILE A 43 7.72 3.49 -12.50
N PHE A 44 7.93 4.38 -11.53
CA PHE A 44 7.30 4.31 -10.21
C PHE A 44 5.78 4.40 -10.28
N LEU A 45 5.25 5.39 -11.03
CA LEU A 45 3.80 5.59 -11.15
C LEU A 45 3.14 4.50 -12.00
N LEU A 46 3.79 4.04 -13.07
CA LEU A 46 3.28 2.93 -13.87
C LEU A 46 3.30 1.62 -13.07
N GLY A 47 4.30 1.41 -12.21
CA GLY A 47 4.33 0.29 -11.28
C GLY A 47 3.15 0.29 -10.31
N GLY A 48 2.84 1.44 -9.70
CA GLY A 48 1.67 1.62 -8.85
C GLY A 48 0.35 1.40 -9.60
N LEU A 49 0.22 1.98 -10.78
CA LEU A 49 -0.95 1.80 -11.66
C LEU A 49 -1.15 0.33 -12.03
N SER A 50 -0.07 -0.38 -12.36
CA SER A 50 -0.12 -1.81 -12.69
C SER A 50 -0.62 -2.65 -11.50
N ALA A 51 -0.23 -2.29 -10.27
CA ALA A 51 -0.73 -2.94 -9.07
C ALA A 51 -2.24 -2.67 -8.84
N GLN A 52 -2.69 -1.44 -9.10
CA GLN A 52 -4.10 -1.05 -9.02
C GLN A 52 -4.97 -1.81 -10.04
N THR A 53 -4.46 -1.99 -11.26
CA THR A 53 -5.13 -2.73 -12.34
C THR A 53 -4.89 -4.25 -12.26
N LYS A 54 -4.34 -4.75 -11.16
CA LYS A 54 -4.07 -6.16 -10.86
C LYS A 54 -3.07 -6.84 -11.81
N ASN A 55 -2.29 -6.07 -12.57
CA ASN A 55 -1.17 -6.60 -13.35
C ASN A 55 0.07 -6.71 -12.46
N PHE A 56 0.07 -7.74 -11.59
CA PHE A 56 1.09 -7.87 -10.53
C PHE A 56 2.49 -8.20 -11.09
N ASP A 57 2.60 -8.88 -12.21
CA ASP A 57 3.90 -9.20 -12.83
C ASP A 57 4.57 -7.92 -13.33
N LEU A 58 3.83 -7.09 -14.06
CA LEU A 58 4.33 -5.79 -14.52
C LEU A 58 4.63 -4.87 -13.35
N ALA A 59 3.75 -4.82 -12.35
CA ALA A 59 3.94 -4.02 -11.14
C ALA A 59 5.22 -4.42 -10.42
N LYS A 60 5.47 -5.71 -10.23
CA LYS A 60 6.70 -6.25 -9.61
C LYS A 60 7.94 -5.81 -10.39
N LYS A 61 7.97 -6.03 -11.72
CA LYS A 61 9.09 -5.64 -12.58
C LYS A 61 9.39 -4.15 -12.49
N LEU A 62 8.38 -3.30 -12.57
CA LEU A 62 8.54 -1.85 -12.56
C LEU A 62 8.96 -1.33 -11.17
N THR A 63 8.36 -1.84 -10.09
CA THR A 63 8.75 -1.40 -8.74
C THR A 63 10.16 -1.85 -8.38
N GLN A 64 10.59 -3.04 -8.80
CA GLN A 64 11.98 -3.48 -8.65
C GLN A 64 12.94 -2.57 -9.44
N LYS A 65 12.60 -2.20 -10.67
CA LYS A 65 13.40 -1.25 -11.47
C LYS A 65 13.45 0.13 -10.81
N ALA A 66 12.33 0.62 -10.24
CA ALA A 66 12.31 1.87 -9.49
C ALA A 66 13.29 1.83 -8.29
N ILE A 67 13.32 0.73 -7.55
CA ILE A 67 14.23 0.52 -6.42
C ILE A 67 15.70 0.47 -6.90
N GLN A 68 15.99 -0.15 -8.04
CA GLN A 68 17.34 -0.15 -8.61
C GLN A 68 17.83 1.26 -8.94
N ILE A 69 16.94 2.14 -9.45
CA ILE A 69 17.28 3.53 -9.78
C ILE A 69 17.40 4.40 -8.52
N LYS A 70 16.48 4.23 -7.56
CA LYS A 70 16.48 4.98 -6.28
C LYS A 70 16.30 4.01 -5.11
N PRO A 71 17.39 3.42 -4.58
CA PRO A 71 17.32 2.43 -3.49
C PRO A 71 16.71 2.96 -2.21
N ASP A 72 16.85 4.26 -1.93
CA ASP A 72 16.34 4.90 -0.71
C ASP A 72 14.95 5.53 -0.88
N HIS A 73 14.19 5.08 -1.87
CA HIS A 73 12.83 5.58 -2.07
C HIS A 73 11.81 4.72 -1.31
N ALA A 74 11.43 5.15 -0.10
CA ALA A 74 10.54 4.40 0.80
C ALA A 74 9.24 3.92 0.14
N ASN A 75 8.59 4.79 -0.66
CA ASN A 75 7.34 4.44 -1.32
C ASN A 75 7.51 3.36 -2.41
N ALA A 76 8.71 3.22 -3.01
CA ALA A 76 8.95 2.13 -3.97
C ALA A 76 9.03 0.77 -3.25
N HIS A 77 9.69 0.71 -2.11
CA HIS A 77 9.68 -0.48 -1.26
C HIS A 77 8.27 -0.80 -0.75
N TYR A 78 7.51 0.21 -0.32
CA TYR A 78 6.12 0.05 0.08
C TYR A 78 5.26 -0.52 -1.05
N ASN A 79 5.36 0.01 -2.27
CA ASN A 79 4.62 -0.49 -3.44
C ASN A 79 5.00 -1.94 -3.78
N LEU A 80 6.28 -2.31 -3.68
CA LEU A 80 6.71 -3.70 -3.87
C LEU A 80 6.12 -4.61 -2.77
N GLY A 81 6.04 -4.12 -1.54
CA GLY A 81 5.37 -4.81 -0.44
C GLY A 81 3.89 -5.07 -0.73
N ILE A 82 3.17 -4.07 -1.28
CA ILE A 82 1.78 -4.26 -1.73
C ILE A 82 1.69 -5.38 -2.77
N VAL A 83 2.58 -5.39 -3.76
CA VAL A 83 2.57 -6.42 -4.82
C VAL A 83 2.76 -7.80 -4.21
N PHE A 84 3.78 -8.00 -3.36
CA PHE A 84 4.00 -9.29 -2.70
C PHE A 84 2.84 -9.69 -1.79
N TYR A 85 2.24 -8.75 -1.07
CA TYR A 85 1.07 -9.02 -0.24
C TYR A 85 -0.11 -9.53 -1.08
N LYS A 86 -0.36 -8.92 -2.24
CA LYS A 86 -1.42 -9.33 -3.18
C LYS A 86 -1.17 -10.68 -3.82
N LEU A 87 0.10 -11.07 -3.99
CA LEU A 87 0.53 -12.39 -4.44
C LEU A 87 0.52 -13.46 -3.34
N GLY A 88 0.19 -13.10 -2.08
CA GLY A 88 0.22 -14.03 -0.94
C GLY A 88 1.61 -14.29 -0.38
N GLU A 89 2.64 -13.61 -0.88
CA GLU A 89 4.03 -13.74 -0.44
C GLU A 89 4.29 -12.86 0.80
N PHE A 90 3.60 -13.17 1.91
CA PHE A 90 3.51 -12.29 3.09
C PHE A 90 4.86 -12.00 3.75
N GLN A 91 5.78 -12.97 3.76
CA GLN A 91 7.12 -12.73 4.33
C GLN A 91 7.92 -11.74 3.47
N LYS A 92 7.87 -11.86 2.13
CA LYS A 92 8.53 -10.90 1.24
C LYS A 92 7.89 -9.52 1.32
N ALA A 93 6.56 -9.46 1.43
CA ALA A 93 5.84 -8.21 1.64
C ALA A 93 6.29 -7.51 2.93
N LYS A 94 6.36 -8.26 4.04
CA LYS A 94 6.85 -7.76 5.34
C LYS A 94 8.24 -7.16 5.21
N ASN A 95 9.19 -7.86 4.60
CA ASN A 95 10.55 -7.38 4.41
C ASN A 95 10.60 -6.07 3.59
N CYS A 96 9.76 -5.95 2.56
CA CYS A 96 9.65 -4.71 1.78
C CYS A 96 9.09 -3.54 2.59
N TYR A 97 8.06 -3.78 3.41
CA TYR A 97 7.51 -2.75 4.29
C TYR A 97 8.51 -2.36 5.39
N GLU A 98 9.25 -3.30 5.96
CA GLU A 98 10.32 -3.02 6.92
C GLU A 98 11.40 -2.13 6.30
N LYS A 99 11.78 -2.38 5.04
CA LYS A 99 12.71 -1.52 4.32
C LYS A 99 12.14 -0.10 4.13
N ALA A 100 10.86 0.02 3.80
CA ALA A 100 10.19 1.32 3.69
C ALA A 100 10.21 2.08 5.03
N VAL A 101 9.97 1.40 6.15
CA VAL A 101 10.02 1.97 7.51
C VAL A 101 11.45 2.33 7.92
N GLN A 102 12.44 1.54 7.54
CA GLN A 102 13.86 1.85 7.80
C GLN A 102 14.27 3.15 7.11
N ILE A 103 13.81 3.38 5.87
CA ILE A 103 14.08 4.60 5.10
C ILE A 103 13.25 5.78 5.65
N LYS A 104 11.97 5.54 5.93
CA LYS A 104 11.03 6.54 6.46
C LYS A 104 10.34 6.01 7.72
N PRO A 105 10.87 6.29 8.93
CA PRO A 105 10.35 5.74 10.19
C PRO A 105 8.87 6.03 10.47
N ASN A 106 8.34 7.14 9.97
CA ASN A 106 6.94 7.55 10.15
C ASN A 106 6.06 7.15 8.95
N HIS A 107 6.42 6.10 8.21
CA HIS A 107 5.61 5.62 7.09
C HIS A 107 4.41 4.82 7.60
N ILE A 108 3.30 5.50 7.88
CA ILE A 108 2.08 4.98 8.52
C ILE A 108 1.56 3.73 7.80
N ASP A 109 1.34 3.82 6.48
CA ASP A 109 0.83 2.69 5.68
C ASP A 109 1.79 1.48 5.67
N ALA A 110 3.12 1.68 5.76
CA ALA A 110 4.06 0.58 5.81
C ALA A 110 4.00 -0.14 7.17
N HIS A 111 3.90 0.60 8.29
CA HIS A 111 3.65 -0.01 9.59
C HIS A 111 2.36 -0.83 9.62
N CYS A 112 1.26 -0.28 9.06
CA CYS A 112 0.01 -1.02 8.89
C CYS A 112 0.21 -2.27 8.02
N GLY A 113 0.99 -2.16 6.93
CA GLY A 113 1.32 -3.27 6.03
C GLY A 113 2.07 -4.40 6.73
N ILE A 114 3.04 -4.07 7.60
CA ILE A 114 3.75 -5.07 8.43
C ILE A 114 2.75 -5.78 9.34
N GLY A 115 1.90 -5.04 10.04
CA GLY A 115 0.86 -5.62 10.89
C GLY A 115 -0.04 -6.61 10.14
N LYS A 116 -0.48 -6.25 8.93
CA LYS A 116 -1.28 -7.14 8.07
C LYS A 116 -0.53 -8.39 7.63
N CYS A 117 0.76 -8.28 7.32
CA CYS A 117 1.59 -9.44 6.98
C CYS A 117 1.71 -10.39 8.18
N LEU A 118 2.00 -9.85 9.36
CA LEU A 118 2.11 -10.61 10.61
C LEU A 118 0.78 -11.32 10.96
N GLU A 119 -0.35 -10.66 10.74
CA GLU A 119 -1.66 -11.29 10.91
C GLU A 119 -1.85 -12.49 9.96
N LYS A 120 -1.45 -12.36 8.69
CA LYS A 120 -1.51 -13.44 7.71
C LYS A 120 -0.55 -14.58 8.02
N LEU A 121 0.57 -14.28 8.68
CA LEU A 121 1.55 -15.26 9.18
C LEU A 121 1.18 -15.83 10.56
N ASN A 122 -0.01 -15.48 11.09
CA ASN A 122 -0.51 -15.90 12.41
C ASN A 122 0.30 -15.38 13.63
N HIS A 123 1.10 -14.33 13.44
CA HIS A 123 1.85 -13.66 14.51
C HIS A 123 0.99 -12.55 15.15
N ILE A 124 -0.10 -12.94 15.79
CA ILE A 124 -1.18 -12.04 16.23
C ILE A 124 -0.70 -10.97 17.23
N TYR A 125 0.12 -11.32 18.20
CA TYR A 125 0.62 -10.39 19.21
C TYR A 125 1.61 -9.36 18.63
N GLU A 126 2.42 -9.77 17.66
CA GLU A 126 3.32 -8.86 16.95
C GLU A 126 2.52 -7.92 16.03
N ALA A 127 1.53 -8.44 15.31
CA ALA A 127 0.63 -7.64 14.49
C ALA A 127 -0.05 -6.55 15.34
N LYS A 128 -0.53 -6.90 16.54
CA LYS A 128 -1.12 -5.96 17.49
C LYS A 128 -0.16 -4.81 17.80
N LYS A 129 1.10 -5.08 18.13
CA LYS A 129 2.12 -4.06 18.42
C LYS A 129 2.32 -3.09 17.24
N TYR A 130 2.36 -3.61 16.00
CA TYR A 130 2.50 -2.77 14.82
C TYR A 130 1.27 -1.91 14.55
N TYR A 131 0.07 -2.41 14.82
CA TYR A 131 -1.14 -1.59 14.72
C TYR A 131 -1.18 -0.51 15.80
N GLU A 132 -0.79 -0.81 17.04
CA GLU A 132 -0.65 0.17 18.11
C GLU A 132 0.35 1.27 17.73
N LYS A 133 1.52 0.88 17.17
CA LYS A 133 2.50 1.85 16.67
C LYS A 133 1.93 2.72 15.56
N THR A 134 1.17 2.14 14.63
CA THR A 134 0.50 2.89 13.56
C THR A 134 -0.50 3.90 14.12
N LEU A 135 -1.31 3.49 15.11
CA LEU A 135 -2.32 4.34 15.74
C LEU A 135 -1.71 5.43 16.62
N ASN A 136 -0.49 5.25 17.13
CA ASN A 136 0.27 6.30 17.79
C ASN A 136 0.76 7.38 16.81
N LEU A 137 1.04 7.00 15.54
CA LEU A 137 1.41 7.94 14.48
C LEU A 137 0.19 8.65 13.89
N ASP A 138 -0.92 7.93 13.72
CA ASP A 138 -2.21 8.44 13.24
C ASP A 138 -3.35 7.67 13.92
N SER A 139 -3.94 8.26 14.95
CA SER A 139 -5.00 7.65 15.76
C SER A 139 -6.29 7.39 14.99
N ASN A 140 -6.45 8.01 13.82
CA ASN A 140 -7.62 7.88 12.95
C ASN A 140 -7.33 7.11 11.66
N HIS A 141 -6.15 6.46 11.54
CA HIS A 141 -5.83 5.67 10.36
C HIS A 141 -6.84 4.54 10.17
N ARG A 142 -7.81 4.77 9.31
CA ARG A 142 -9.01 3.97 9.14
C ARG A 142 -8.73 2.47 8.94
N LYS A 143 -7.79 2.16 8.03
CA LYS A 143 -7.40 0.76 7.73
C LYS A 143 -6.80 0.04 8.94
N THR A 144 -6.06 0.77 9.78
CA THR A 144 -5.48 0.20 11.01
C THR A 144 -6.52 0.03 12.08
N CYS A 145 -7.43 0.99 12.27
CA CYS A 145 -8.52 0.87 13.22
C CYS A 145 -9.34 -0.40 12.95
N GLU A 146 -9.69 -0.65 11.68
CA GLU A 146 -10.41 -1.87 11.28
C GLU A 146 -9.62 -3.15 11.61
N SER A 147 -8.37 -3.24 11.12
CA SER A 147 -7.53 -4.43 11.34
C SER A 147 -7.22 -4.65 12.82
N TYR A 148 -6.96 -3.59 13.57
CA TYR A 148 -6.71 -3.65 15.01
C TYR A 148 -7.94 -4.11 15.78
N GLY A 149 -9.13 -3.58 15.43
CA GLY A 149 -10.39 -4.01 16.01
C GLY A 149 -10.64 -5.51 15.80
N ILE A 150 -10.38 -6.02 14.60
CA ILE A 150 -10.49 -7.47 14.30
C ILE A 150 -9.53 -8.29 15.17
N ILE A 151 -8.28 -7.84 15.34
CA ILE A 151 -7.32 -8.53 16.23
C ILE A 151 -7.78 -8.51 17.68
N LEU A 152 -8.31 -7.39 18.16
CA LEU A 152 -8.84 -7.29 19.52
C LEU A 152 -10.01 -8.24 19.76
N LEU A 153 -10.89 -8.48 18.75
CA LEU A 153 -11.93 -9.52 18.84
C LEU A 153 -11.31 -10.92 18.99
N LYS A 154 -10.28 -11.25 18.21
CA LYS A 154 -9.57 -12.53 18.31
C LYS A 154 -8.91 -12.72 19.70
N LEU A 155 -8.58 -11.63 20.37
CA LEU A 155 -7.98 -11.63 21.72
C LEU A 155 -9.03 -11.44 22.84
N ASN A 156 -10.32 -11.62 22.56
CA ASN A 156 -11.44 -11.46 23.50
C ASN A 156 -11.54 -10.07 24.16
N GLN A 157 -10.95 -9.03 23.56
CA GLN A 157 -11.01 -7.65 24.04
C GLN A 157 -12.18 -6.89 23.39
N HIS A 158 -13.41 -7.37 23.59
CA HIS A 158 -14.61 -6.95 22.84
C HIS A 158 -14.93 -5.45 22.94
N SER A 159 -14.96 -4.84 24.14
CA SER A 159 -15.25 -3.41 24.31
C SER A 159 -14.28 -2.52 23.53
N LYS A 160 -12.98 -2.85 23.61
CA LYS A 160 -11.91 -2.13 22.90
C LYS A 160 -12.02 -2.32 21.39
N ALA A 161 -12.33 -3.56 20.97
CA ALA A 161 -12.51 -3.91 19.57
C ALA A 161 -13.62 -3.09 18.91
N LEU A 162 -14.79 -2.98 19.57
CA LEU A 162 -15.93 -2.22 19.05
C LEU A 162 -15.61 -0.73 18.86
N THR A 163 -14.83 -0.13 19.77
CA THR A 163 -14.38 1.25 19.65
C THR A 163 -13.55 1.46 18.37
N TYR A 164 -12.59 0.57 18.10
CA TYR A 164 -11.75 0.70 16.92
C TYR A 164 -12.45 0.32 15.63
N LEU A 165 -13.31 -0.70 15.64
CA LEU A 165 -14.13 -1.06 14.48
C LEU A 165 -15.07 0.08 14.08
N ARG A 166 -15.66 0.77 15.04
CA ARG A 166 -16.49 1.96 14.77
C ARG A 166 -15.68 3.08 14.12
N LYS A 167 -14.44 3.32 14.55
CA LYS A 167 -13.54 4.30 13.93
C LYS A 167 -13.13 3.89 12.51
N GLY A 168 -12.92 2.58 12.26
CA GLY A 168 -12.48 2.05 10.98
C GLY A 168 -13.58 1.99 9.93
N SER A 169 -14.71 1.38 10.24
CA SER A 169 -15.80 1.08 9.30
C SER A 169 -17.01 2.01 9.41
N GLY A 170 -17.09 2.84 10.46
CA GLY A 170 -18.17 3.79 10.67
C GLY A 170 -19.44 3.18 11.26
N PHE A 171 -19.85 1.98 10.85
CA PHE A 171 -21.04 1.30 11.33
C PHE A 171 -20.76 -0.17 11.64
N ILE A 172 -21.31 -0.64 12.76
CA ILE A 172 -21.28 -2.03 13.17
C ILE A 172 -22.74 -2.48 13.31
N ARG A 173 -23.16 -3.44 12.51
CA ARG A 173 -24.50 -4.04 12.63
C ARG A 173 -24.39 -5.37 13.35
N PHE A 174 -25.10 -5.50 14.47
CA PHE A 174 -25.33 -6.76 15.14
C PHE A 174 -26.46 -7.49 14.46
N THR A 175 -26.22 -8.71 13.97
CA THR A 175 -27.29 -9.63 13.59
C THR A 175 -27.34 -10.76 14.60
N GLU A 176 -28.52 -11.38 14.80
CA GLU A 176 -28.72 -12.44 15.82
C GLU A 176 -27.73 -13.61 15.73
N LYS A 177 -27.03 -13.78 14.61
CA LYS A 177 -26.07 -14.88 14.40
C LYS A 177 -24.62 -14.44 14.13
N ASN A 178 -24.34 -13.18 13.76
CA ASN A 178 -22.99 -12.75 13.43
C ASN A 178 -22.80 -11.23 13.54
N LEU A 179 -21.57 -10.80 13.88
CA LEU A 179 -21.12 -9.43 13.76
C LEU A 179 -20.84 -9.13 12.28
N LYS A 180 -21.62 -8.27 11.64
CA LYS A 180 -21.31 -7.74 10.30
C LYS A 180 -20.84 -6.30 10.40
N ILE A 181 -19.66 -6.05 9.82
CA ILE A 181 -19.12 -4.71 9.56
C ILE A 181 -19.72 -4.26 8.21
N ILE A 182 -20.39 -3.12 8.18
CA ILE A 182 -21.01 -2.54 6.97
C ILE A 182 -20.26 -1.27 6.60
#